data_29963f5542aaa9fe1d624cc418ae8d55
#
_entry.id   29963f5542aaa9fe1d624cc418ae8d55
#
_cell.length_a   1.000
_cell.length_b   1.000
_cell.length_c   1.000
_cell.angle_alpha   90.00
_cell.angle_beta   90.00
_cell.angle_gamma   90.00
#
_symmetry.space_group_name_H-M   'P 1'
#
loop_
_entity.id
_entity.type
_entity.pdbx_description
1 polymer ?
#
loop_
_entity_poly.entity_id
_entity_poly.type
_entity_poly.pdbx_seq_one_letter_code
_entity_poly.pdbx_strand_id
1 'polypeptide(L)'
;CQLNNLGLTATGQHLCAERAVIECRLTKAPEPCPKCGAAGVSRGTVDRHLAHTPYGQRPTRLLLRIRRWRCACGCFWHEDTNSAAPPRSKLSYGAIRWALAAIVLDHLSVSRVASQLDVAWHTANNAIINEGRRLLFNDSTRFDGVTVLGVDEHVWRHTRCGDKYVTIVVDLTPVRNKNGPARLLDVLEGRSKQAFKQWLQSRPKSWRDQIESIAMDGFTGFKSAAQEALPQAQTVLDPFHVVRWASNMLDECRRRVQHDILGRRGRKNDPLYKSRRTLLTRISYLSDANKK
;
A
#
# COMPACT_ATOMS: atom_id res chain seq x y z
N CYS A 1 10.76 8.51 19.67
CA CYS A 1 9.34 8.17 19.93
C CYS A 1 8.36 9.28 19.49
N GLN A 2 8.79 10.50 19.17
CA GLN A 2 7.95 11.62 18.71
C GLN A 2 6.71 11.86 19.60
N LEU A 3 6.85 11.73 20.93
CA LEU A 3 5.74 11.88 21.88
C LEU A 3 5.12 13.29 21.83
N ASN A 4 5.92 14.31 21.53
CA ASN A 4 5.43 15.68 21.39
C ASN A 4 4.34 15.81 20.31
N ASN A 5 4.46 15.06 19.19
CA ASN A 5 3.47 15.04 18.12
C ASN A 5 2.15 14.38 18.55
N LEU A 6 2.17 13.65 19.67
CA LEU A 6 1.00 13.02 20.28
C LEU A 6 0.44 13.84 21.44
N GLY A 7 1.01 15.02 21.73
CA GLY A 7 0.66 15.82 22.89
C GLY A 7 1.01 15.15 24.22
N LEU A 8 2.10 14.38 24.25
CA LEU A 8 2.54 13.61 25.41
C LEU A 8 3.92 14.03 25.89
N THR A 9 4.11 14.04 27.20
CA THR A 9 5.41 14.16 27.86
C THR A 9 5.71 12.87 28.62
N ALA A 10 6.91 12.31 28.44
CA ALA A 10 7.37 11.18 29.23
C ALA A 10 7.63 11.61 30.68
N THR A 11 7.18 10.81 31.63
CA THR A 11 7.40 11.01 33.08
C THR A 11 8.23 9.90 33.69
N GLY A 12 8.39 8.76 32.98
CA GLY A 12 9.20 7.63 33.40
C GLY A 12 9.40 6.65 32.25
N GLN A 13 10.35 5.74 32.44
CA GLN A 13 10.56 4.64 31.49
C GLN A 13 11.02 3.37 32.22
N HIS A 14 10.57 2.23 31.73
CA HIS A 14 10.98 0.91 32.21
C HIS A 14 11.33 0.05 31.02
N LEU A 15 12.56 -0.45 30.98
CA LEU A 15 13.07 -1.35 29.95
C LEU A 15 13.11 -2.75 30.51
N CYS A 16 12.19 -3.60 30.10
CA CYS A 16 12.20 -5.04 30.37
C CYS A 16 12.86 -5.80 29.21
N ALA A 17 13.20 -7.07 29.43
CA ALA A 17 13.80 -7.90 28.39
C ALA A 17 12.87 -7.99 27.14
N GLU A 18 11.57 -8.10 27.36
CA GLU A 18 10.56 -8.36 26.32
C GLU A 18 9.89 -7.08 25.78
N ARG A 19 9.85 -6.01 26.53
CA ARG A 19 9.13 -4.75 26.14
C ARG A 19 9.72 -3.51 26.77
N ALA A 20 9.45 -2.38 26.15
CA ALA A 20 9.67 -1.05 26.73
C ALA A 20 8.33 -0.46 27.19
N VAL A 21 8.30 0.16 28.37
CA VAL A 21 7.14 0.91 28.87
C VAL A 21 7.57 2.36 29.09
N ILE A 22 6.82 3.29 28.50
CA ILE A 22 7.04 4.73 28.68
C ILE A 22 5.82 5.30 29.40
N GLU A 23 6.03 5.77 30.62
CA GLU A 23 4.99 6.50 31.36
C GLU A 23 4.86 7.91 30.80
N CYS A 24 3.62 8.32 30.51
CA CYS A 24 3.33 9.58 29.87
C CYS A 24 2.18 10.31 30.58
N ARG A 25 2.21 11.63 30.46
CA ARG A 25 1.09 12.51 30.76
C ARG A 25 0.79 13.39 29.56
N LEU A 26 -0.45 13.88 29.48
CA LEU A 26 -0.83 14.88 28.48
C LEU A 26 -0.13 16.23 28.75
N THR A 27 0.32 16.89 27.68
CA THR A 27 0.94 18.22 27.76
C THR A 27 -0.11 19.33 27.80
N LYS A 28 -1.31 19.07 27.25
CA LYS A 28 -2.40 20.05 27.19
C LYS A 28 -2.91 20.37 28.59
N ALA A 29 -3.21 21.64 28.82
CA ALA A 29 -3.89 22.10 30.05
C ALA A 29 -5.27 21.39 30.17
N PRO A 30 -5.75 21.13 31.40
CA PRO A 30 -7.05 20.52 31.61
C PRO A 30 -8.16 21.37 30.98
N GLU A 31 -9.09 20.68 30.32
CA GLU A 31 -10.26 21.33 29.75
C GLU A 31 -11.28 21.71 30.85
N PRO A 32 -12.00 22.81 30.68
CA PRO A 32 -13.07 23.18 31.59
C PRO A 32 -14.18 22.16 31.57
N CYS A 33 -15.07 22.21 32.56
CA CYS A 33 -16.21 21.34 32.69
C CYS A 33 -17.09 21.40 31.42
N PRO A 34 -17.36 20.26 30.75
CA PRO A 34 -18.16 20.24 29.53
C PRO A 34 -19.62 20.64 29.73
N LYS A 35 -20.11 20.68 30.98
CA LYS A 35 -21.50 21.04 31.33
C LYS A 35 -21.66 22.53 31.61
N CYS A 36 -20.74 23.14 32.35
CA CYS A 36 -20.91 24.52 32.84
C CYS A 36 -19.72 25.44 32.58
N GLY A 37 -18.65 24.97 31.95
CA GLY A 37 -17.46 25.74 31.62
C GLY A 37 -16.54 26.09 32.83
N ALA A 38 -16.89 25.73 34.06
CA ALA A 38 -16.09 26.01 35.22
C ALA A 38 -14.87 25.10 35.36
N ALA A 39 -13.84 25.54 36.08
CA ALA A 39 -12.68 24.71 36.39
C ALA A 39 -13.08 23.49 37.25
N GLY A 40 -12.45 22.36 36.99
CA GLY A 40 -12.64 21.14 37.78
C GLY A 40 -11.54 20.93 38.82
N VAL A 41 -11.82 20.09 39.80
CA VAL A 41 -10.87 19.60 40.80
C VAL A 41 -10.46 18.18 40.43
N SER A 42 -9.15 17.89 40.45
CA SER A 42 -8.64 16.54 40.13
C SER A 42 -9.11 15.52 41.18
N ARG A 43 -9.56 14.37 40.74
CA ARG A 43 -10.05 13.25 41.54
C ARG A 43 -9.37 11.93 41.18
N GLY A 44 -8.05 11.96 41.08
CA GLY A 44 -7.23 10.80 40.76
C GLY A 44 -6.94 10.64 39.28
N THR A 45 -6.37 9.51 38.93
CA THR A 45 -5.95 9.16 37.57
C THR A 45 -6.53 7.82 37.14
N VAL A 46 -6.64 7.64 35.84
CA VAL A 46 -6.97 6.35 35.18
C VAL A 46 -5.86 6.05 34.19
N ASP A 47 -5.40 4.82 34.19
CA ASP A 47 -4.35 4.37 33.29
C ASP A 47 -4.94 3.91 31.96
N ARG A 48 -4.36 4.39 30.84
CA ARG A 48 -4.64 3.91 29.48
C ARG A 48 -3.36 3.38 28.86
N HIS A 49 -3.42 2.14 28.40
CA HIS A 49 -2.31 1.47 27.72
C HIS A 49 -2.47 1.56 26.22
N LEU A 50 -1.42 2.03 25.52
CA LEU A 50 -1.38 2.08 24.06
C LEU A 50 -0.12 1.38 23.56
N ALA A 51 -0.25 0.50 22.56
CA ALA A 51 0.92 0.08 21.80
C ALA A 51 1.46 1.25 20.98
N HIS A 52 2.78 1.36 20.91
CA HIS A 52 3.48 2.46 20.24
C HIS A 52 4.54 1.91 19.30
N THR A 53 5.15 2.78 18.51
CA THR A 53 6.27 2.44 17.63
C THR A 53 7.34 1.66 18.39
N PRO A 54 7.76 0.49 17.91
CA PRO A 54 8.76 -0.33 18.58
C PRO A 54 10.06 0.44 18.84
N TYR A 55 10.68 0.20 19.99
CA TYR A 55 12.02 0.72 20.31
C TYR A 55 13.08 -0.33 19.95
N GLY A 56 13.72 -0.16 18.81
CA GLY A 56 14.55 -1.20 18.23
C GLY A 56 13.69 -2.41 17.85
N GLN A 57 14.00 -3.58 18.44
CA GLN A 57 13.23 -4.81 18.22
C GLN A 57 12.22 -5.10 19.33
N ARG A 58 12.05 -4.21 20.30
CA ARG A 58 11.18 -4.41 21.46
C ARG A 58 9.84 -3.72 21.27
N PRO A 59 8.71 -4.41 21.48
CA PRO A 59 7.40 -3.79 21.57
C PRO A 59 7.40 -2.68 22.62
N THR A 60 6.77 -1.56 22.31
CA THR A 60 6.71 -0.40 23.20
C THR A 60 5.27 -0.13 23.62
N ARG A 61 5.07 0.07 24.92
CA ARG A 61 3.79 0.48 25.52
C ARG A 61 3.90 1.88 26.05
N LEU A 62 2.91 2.72 25.74
CA LEU A 62 2.70 3.98 26.45
C LEU A 62 1.71 3.72 27.58
N LEU A 63 2.09 4.07 28.78
CA LEU A 63 1.21 4.12 29.95
C LEU A 63 0.81 5.57 30.18
N LEU A 64 -0.39 5.93 29.73
CA LEU A 64 -0.92 7.27 29.88
C LEU A 64 -1.66 7.36 31.21
N ARG A 65 -1.17 8.23 32.11
CA ARG A 65 -1.87 8.57 33.35
C ARG A 65 -2.81 9.74 33.08
N ILE A 66 -4.10 9.42 32.86
CA ILE A 66 -5.18 10.36 32.51
C ILE A 66 -5.83 10.87 33.78
N ARG A 67 -5.84 12.18 33.99
CA ARG A 67 -6.51 12.77 35.16
C ARG A 67 -8.03 12.71 35.02
N ARG A 68 -8.67 12.46 36.13
CA ARG A 68 -10.13 12.50 36.29
C ARG A 68 -10.52 13.76 37.04
N TRP A 69 -11.50 14.48 36.53
CA TRP A 69 -11.93 15.77 37.05
C TRP A 69 -13.37 15.71 37.56
N ARG A 70 -13.65 16.52 38.54
CA ARG A 70 -15.01 16.77 39.08
C ARG A 70 -15.28 18.24 39.15
N CYS A 71 -16.44 18.68 38.70
CA CYS A 71 -16.95 20.04 38.86
C CYS A 71 -17.93 20.15 40.04
N ALA A 72 -18.07 21.35 40.58
CA ALA A 72 -19.07 21.66 41.56
C ALA A 72 -20.51 21.40 41.09
N CYS A 73 -20.75 21.49 39.76
CA CYS A 73 -22.06 21.11 39.16
C CYS A 73 -22.35 19.60 39.11
N GLY A 74 -21.48 18.78 39.70
CA GLY A 74 -21.63 17.33 39.77
C GLY A 74 -21.10 16.57 38.53
N CYS A 75 -20.64 17.27 37.51
CA CYS A 75 -20.08 16.66 36.30
C CYS A 75 -18.72 16.03 36.55
N PHE A 76 -18.47 14.85 35.96
CA PHE A 76 -17.19 14.17 35.94
C PHE A 76 -16.72 14.03 34.50
N TRP A 77 -15.41 14.22 34.25
CA TRP A 77 -14.80 13.96 32.93
C TRP A 77 -13.34 13.53 33.08
N HIS A 78 -12.77 13.04 32.00
CA HIS A 78 -11.36 12.68 31.89
C HIS A 78 -10.69 13.62 30.89
N GLU A 79 -9.39 13.75 31.00
CA GLU A 79 -8.61 14.42 29.97
C GLU A 79 -8.81 13.75 28.61
N ASP A 80 -8.89 14.56 27.55
CA ASP A 80 -9.01 14.07 26.20
C ASP A 80 -7.68 13.50 25.70
N THR A 81 -7.71 12.29 25.19
CA THR A 81 -6.56 11.56 24.64
C THR A 81 -6.59 11.45 23.11
N ASN A 82 -7.46 12.20 22.44
CA ASN A 82 -7.62 12.14 20.98
C ASN A 82 -6.40 12.61 20.21
N SER A 83 -5.50 13.40 20.83
CA SER A 83 -4.21 13.73 20.23
C SER A 83 -3.25 12.54 20.16
N ALA A 84 -3.36 11.59 21.10
CA ALA A 84 -2.45 10.45 21.21
C ALA A 84 -2.92 9.21 20.44
N ALA A 85 -4.22 8.97 20.43
CA ALA A 85 -4.81 7.78 19.81
C ALA A 85 -6.28 7.99 19.46
N PRO A 86 -6.82 7.29 18.46
CA PRO A 86 -8.25 7.29 18.18
C PRO A 86 -9.06 6.81 19.40
N PRO A 87 -10.35 7.23 19.53
CA PRO A 87 -11.23 6.74 20.59
C PRO A 87 -11.25 5.21 20.64
N ARG A 88 -11.12 4.65 21.85
CA ARG A 88 -11.09 3.20 22.11
C ARG A 88 -9.97 2.41 21.40
N SER A 89 -9.06 3.05 20.71
CA SER A 89 -7.92 2.38 20.07
C SER A 89 -6.96 1.84 21.11
N LYS A 90 -6.38 0.67 20.81
CA LYS A 90 -5.23 0.09 21.54
C LYS A 90 -3.90 0.57 21.00
N LEU A 91 -3.90 1.33 19.90
CA LEU A 91 -2.72 1.82 19.20
C LEU A 91 -2.67 3.34 19.26
N SER A 92 -1.49 3.88 19.48
CA SER A 92 -1.24 5.32 19.29
C SER A 92 -1.21 5.67 17.80
N TYR A 93 -1.42 6.94 17.44
CA TYR A 93 -1.23 7.39 16.06
C TYR A 93 0.18 7.13 15.52
N GLY A 94 1.20 7.17 16.40
CA GLY A 94 2.56 6.79 16.00
C GLY A 94 2.65 5.33 15.57
N ALA A 95 2.05 4.41 16.33
CA ALA A 95 2.00 2.99 15.99
C ALA A 95 1.21 2.73 14.70
N ILE A 96 0.09 3.42 14.50
CA ILE A 96 -0.75 3.27 13.29
C ILE A 96 0.03 3.68 12.04
N ARG A 97 0.68 4.86 12.07
CA ARG A 97 1.52 5.34 10.96
C ARG A 97 2.71 4.43 10.70
N TRP A 98 3.38 3.99 11.78
CA TRP A 98 4.50 3.05 11.67
C TRP A 98 4.05 1.73 11.05
N ALA A 99 2.91 1.18 11.47
CA ALA A 99 2.38 -0.06 10.94
C ALA A 99 2.11 -0.01 9.42
N LEU A 100 1.53 1.09 8.94
CA LEU A 100 1.32 1.29 7.51
C LEU A 100 2.66 1.42 6.76
N ALA A 101 3.60 2.23 7.29
CA ALA A 101 4.92 2.39 6.68
C ALA A 101 5.68 1.06 6.61
N ALA A 102 5.64 0.25 7.66
CA ALA A 102 6.26 -1.07 7.71
C ALA A 102 5.73 -2.04 6.63
N ILE A 103 4.43 -1.97 6.30
CA ILE A 103 3.86 -2.75 5.18
C ILE A 103 4.31 -2.19 3.83
N VAL A 104 4.22 -0.87 3.64
CA VAL A 104 4.38 -0.25 2.32
C VAL A 104 5.85 -0.07 1.94
N LEU A 105 6.71 0.31 2.89
CA LEU A 105 8.12 0.64 2.64
C LEU A 105 9.05 -0.53 2.98
N ASP A 106 8.78 -1.24 4.09
CA ASP A 106 9.66 -2.32 4.57
C ASP A 106 9.15 -3.70 4.16
N HIS A 107 8.01 -3.78 3.46
CA HIS A 107 7.38 -5.02 2.99
C HIS A 107 7.14 -6.08 4.07
N LEU A 108 6.89 -5.64 5.32
CA LEU A 108 6.58 -6.55 6.41
C LEU A 108 5.19 -7.15 6.26
N SER A 109 5.00 -8.39 6.70
CA SER A 109 3.66 -8.98 6.80
C SER A 109 2.88 -8.40 7.98
N VAL A 110 1.54 -8.40 7.89
CA VAL A 110 0.67 -7.97 9.00
C VAL A 110 0.96 -8.74 10.29
N SER A 111 1.28 -10.04 10.18
CA SER A 111 1.64 -10.88 11.34
C SER A 111 2.92 -10.37 12.01
N ARG A 112 3.91 -9.95 11.23
CA ARG A 112 5.15 -9.39 11.76
C ARG A 112 4.90 -8.05 12.46
N VAL A 113 4.11 -7.19 11.85
CA VAL A 113 3.71 -5.89 12.44
C VAL A 113 2.95 -6.11 13.74
N ALA A 114 1.99 -7.04 13.78
CA ALA A 114 1.23 -7.38 14.98
C ALA A 114 2.14 -7.86 16.11
N SER A 115 3.11 -8.74 15.80
CA SER A 115 4.11 -9.23 16.74
C SER A 115 4.99 -8.10 17.29
N GLN A 116 5.49 -7.22 16.43
CA GLN A 116 6.34 -6.08 16.85
C GLN A 116 5.60 -5.03 17.67
N LEU A 117 4.29 -4.89 17.47
CA LEU A 117 3.44 -4.01 18.29
C LEU A 117 2.89 -4.72 19.54
N ASP A 118 3.09 -6.02 19.69
CA ASP A 118 2.52 -6.86 20.75
C ASP A 118 0.98 -6.68 20.82
N VAL A 119 0.30 -6.86 19.67
CA VAL A 119 -1.15 -6.76 19.54
C VAL A 119 -1.69 -7.93 18.73
N ALA A 120 -3.01 -8.18 18.84
CA ALA A 120 -3.68 -9.18 18.01
C ALA A 120 -3.60 -8.80 16.52
N TRP A 121 -3.49 -9.82 15.65
CA TRP A 121 -3.43 -9.65 14.21
C TRP A 121 -4.52 -8.74 13.66
N HIS A 122 -5.78 -8.95 14.09
CA HIS A 122 -6.91 -8.12 13.66
C HIS A 122 -6.77 -6.66 14.08
N THR A 123 -6.13 -6.37 15.23
CA THR A 123 -5.90 -4.98 15.67
C THR A 123 -4.93 -4.28 14.73
N ALA A 124 -3.83 -4.94 14.37
CA ALA A 124 -2.86 -4.41 13.41
C ALA A 124 -3.47 -4.26 12.02
N ASN A 125 -4.13 -5.31 11.51
CA ASN A 125 -4.74 -5.32 10.19
C ASN A 125 -5.77 -4.20 10.01
N ASN A 126 -6.71 -4.05 10.95
CA ASN A 126 -7.73 -3.01 10.87
C ASN A 126 -7.13 -1.60 10.94
N ALA A 127 -6.09 -1.40 11.76
CA ALA A 127 -5.40 -0.12 11.85
C ALA A 127 -4.71 0.24 10.53
N ILE A 128 -4.00 -0.72 9.91
CA ILE A 128 -3.32 -0.55 8.62
C ILE A 128 -4.34 -0.23 7.52
N ILE A 129 -5.43 -0.99 7.41
CA ILE A 129 -6.47 -0.77 6.41
C ILE A 129 -7.10 0.61 6.57
N ASN A 130 -7.48 0.99 7.80
CA ASN A 130 -8.12 2.28 8.06
C ASN A 130 -7.19 3.46 7.76
N GLU A 131 -5.91 3.36 8.14
CA GLU A 131 -4.93 4.41 7.85
C GLU A 131 -4.60 4.46 6.35
N GLY A 132 -4.48 3.32 5.69
CA GLY A 132 -4.31 3.25 4.24
C GLY A 132 -5.50 3.87 3.50
N ARG A 133 -6.72 3.59 3.93
CA ARG A 133 -7.93 4.25 3.38
C ARG A 133 -7.88 5.75 3.58
N ARG A 134 -7.56 6.21 4.79
CA ARG A 134 -7.49 7.64 5.11
C ARG A 134 -6.47 8.39 4.26
N LEU A 135 -5.28 7.81 4.06
CA LEU A 135 -4.17 8.47 3.38
C LEU A 135 -4.20 8.31 1.87
N LEU A 136 -4.69 7.17 1.37
CA LEU A 136 -4.56 6.81 -0.04
C LEU A 136 -5.90 6.90 -0.77
N PHE A 137 -7.00 6.41 -0.17
CA PHE A 137 -8.28 6.34 -0.86
C PHE A 137 -9.20 7.55 -0.61
N ASN A 138 -9.14 8.15 0.59
CA ASN A 138 -9.96 9.32 0.92
C ASN A 138 -9.32 10.64 0.48
N ASP A 139 -8.12 10.59 -0.10
CA ASP A 139 -7.49 11.77 -0.69
C ASP A 139 -8.21 12.12 -2.01
N SER A 140 -8.99 13.19 -1.99
CA SER A 140 -9.71 13.68 -3.16
C SER A 140 -8.78 14.16 -4.29
N THR A 141 -7.56 14.54 -3.95
CA THR A 141 -6.56 15.07 -4.91
C THR A 141 -5.81 13.98 -5.68
N ARG A 142 -5.98 12.71 -5.30
CA ARG A 142 -5.26 11.59 -5.94
C ARG A 142 -5.52 11.45 -7.45
N PHE A 143 -6.63 12.00 -7.92
CA PHE A 143 -7.02 11.99 -9.33
C PHE A 143 -6.63 13.27 -10.08
N ASP A 144 -6.12 14.29 -9.37
CA ASP A 144 -5.79 15.57 -9.98
C ASP A 144 -4.57 15.47 -10.88
N GLY A 145 -4.65 16.12 -12.05
CA GLY A 145 -3.56 16.20 -13.02
C GLY A 145 -3.22 14.88 -13.73
N VAL A 146 -4.06 13.85 -13.62
CA VAL A 146 -3.86 12.58 -14.32
C VAL A 146 -4.19 12.74 -15.80
N THR A 147 -3.20 12.54 -16.67
CA THR A 147 -3.36 12.57 -18.13
C THR A 147 -2.95 11.26 -18.79
N VAL A 148 -2.18 10.43 -18.10
CA VAL A 148 -1.70 9.13 -18.59
C VAL A 148 -2.06 8.04 -17.61
N LEU A 149 -2.85 7.07 -18.06
CA LEU A 149 -3.24 5.89 -17.28
C LEU A 149 -2.38 4.69 -17.65
N GLY A 150 -2.14 3.84 -16.66
CA GLY A 150 -1.71 2.48 -16.86
C GLY A 150 -2.78 1.53 -16.31
N VAL A 151 -3.05 0.45 -17.03
CA VAL A 151 -3.92 -0.63 -16.55
C VAL A 151 -3.24 -1.97 -16.77
N ASP A 152 -3.21 -2.79 -15.72
CA ASP A 152 -2.61 -4.13 -15.75
C ASP A 152 -3.42 -5.08 -14.87
N GLU A 153 -3.21 -6.37 -15.07
CA GLU A 153 -3.79 -7.40 -14.24
C GLU A 153 -2.77 -7.98 -13.26
N HIS A 154 -3.23 -8.29 -12.07
CA HIS A 154 -2.41 -8.99 -11.09
C HIS A 154 -3.13 -10.22 -10.54
N VAL A 155 -2.39 -11.33 -10.38
CA VAL A 155 -2.91 -12.52 -9.75
C VAL A 155 -2.95 -12.31 -8.24
N TRP A 156 -4.14 -12.05 -7.72
CA TRP A 156 -4.36 -11.75 -6.31
C TRP A 156 -4.25 -12.99 -5.42
N ARG A 157 -4.75 -14.13 -5.89
CA ARG A 157 -4.75 -15.39 -5.14
C ARG A 157 -4.78 -16.62 -6.04
N HIS A 158 -4.15 -17.67 -5.57
CA HIS A 158 -4.16 -18.96 -6.26
C HIS A 158 -5.31 -19.84 -5.74
N THR A 159 -6.54 -19.56 -6.16
CA THR A 159 -7.72 -20.36 -5.80
C THR A 159 -8.22 -21.15 -7.01
N ARG A 160 -8.89 -22.29 -6.76
CA ARG A 160 -9.54 -23.06 -7.82
C ARG A 160 -10.87 -22.45 -8.26
N CYS A 161 -11.54 -21.71 -7.38
CA CYS A 161 -12.84 -21.08 -7.61
C CYS A 161 -12.77 -19.57 -7.28
N GLY A 162 -13.57 -18.77 -7.99
CA GLY A 162 -13.68 -17.32 -7.81
C GLY A 162 -12.63 -16.52 -8.57
N ASP A 163 -12.70 -15.21 -8.45
CA ASP A 163 -11.80 -14.30 -9.14
C ASP A 163 -10.37 -14.42 -8.60
N LYS A 164 -9.46 -14.76 -9.51
CA LYS A 164 -8.03 -14.88 -9.25
C LYS A 164 -7.29 -13.57 -9.46
N TYR A 165 -7.89 -12.67 -10.20
CA TYR A 165 -7.27 -11.47 -10.71
C TYR A 165 -7.86 -10.21 -10.06
N VAL A 166 -7.04 -9.20 -9.97
CA VAL A 166 -7.45 -7.82 -9.76
C VAL A 166 -6.93 -6.98 -10.91
N THR A 167 -7.68 -5.95 -11.30
CA THR A 167 -7.23 -4.94 -12.25
C THR A 167 -6.63 -3.79 -11.46
N ILE A 168 -5.39 -3.44 -11.76
CA ILE A 168 -4.64 -2.35 -11.15
C ILE A 168 -4.70 -1.15 -12.08
N VAL A 169 -5.08 0.00 -11.56
CA VAL A 169 -5.09 1.27 -12.30
C VAL A 169 -4.07 2.20 -11.67
N VAL A 170 -3.16 2.71 -12.48
CA VAL A 170 -2.06 3.59 -12.06
C VAL A 170 -2.05 4.88 -12.87
N ASP A 171 -1.56 5.94 -12.25
CA ASP A 171 -1.20 7.18 -12.90
C ASP A 171 0.25 7.11 -13.38
N LEU A 172 0.45 7.18 -14.68
CA LEU A 172 1.76 7.22 -15.33
C LEU A 172 2.19 8.64 -15.72
N THR A 173 1.39 9.65 -15.44
CA THR A 173 1.69 11.05 -15.76
C THR A 173 3.04 11.50 -15.19
N PRO A 174 3.38 11.20 -13.91
CA PRO A 174 4.69 11.56 -13.35
C PRO A 174 5.86 10.89 -14.08
N VAL A 175 5.69 9.64 -14.52
CA VAL A 175 6.71 8.90 -15.27
C VAL A 175 6.94 9.54 -16.64
N ARG A 176 5.85 9.82 -17.36
CA ARG A 176 5.90 10.50 -18.67
C ARG A 176 6.59 11.86 -18.58
N ASN A 177 6.25 12.63 -17.56
CA ASN A 177 6.77 13.98 -17.34
C ASN A 177 8.16 14.00 -16.66
N LYS A 178 8.70 12.82 -16.28
CA LYS A 178 9.98 12.66 -15.58
C LYS A 178 10.06 13.44 -14.26
N ASN A 179 8.94 13.58 -13.56
CA ASN A 179 8.82 14.32 -12.31
C ASN A 179 8.45 13.44 -11.10
N GLY A 180 8.39 12.11 -11.27
CA GLY A 180 8.12 11.19 -10.17
C GLY A 180 7.82 9.75 -10.63
N PRO A 181 7.63 8.83 -9.68
CA PRO A 181 7.23 7.46 -9.95
C PRO A 181 5.74 7.37 -10.31
N ALA A 182 5.33 6.23 -10.87
CA ALA A 182 3.92 5.90 -11.03
C ALA A 182 3.18 5.89 -9.69
N ARG A 183 1.91 6.30 -9.69
CA ARG A 183 1.06 6.34 -8.50
C ARG A 183 -0.11 5.38 -8.64
N LEU A 184 -0.41 4.60 -7.59
CA LEU A 184 -1.60 3.76 -7.57
C LEU A 184 -2.86 4.62 -7.48
N LEU A 185 -3.78 4.47 -8.43
CA LEU A 185 -5.09 5.13 -8.40
C LEU A 185 -6.15 4.22 -7.79
N ASP A 186 -6.22 2.96 -8.22
CA ASP A 186 -7.23 2.03 -7.72
C ASP A 186 -6.85 0.57 -7.95
N VAL A 187 -7.53 -0.34 -7.23
CA VAL A 187 -7.46 -1.79 -7.41
C VAL A 187 -8.90 -2.31 -7.53
N LEU A 188 -9.24 -2.86 -8.69
CA LEU A 188 -10.58 -3.33 -9.00
C LEU A 188 -10.63 -4.85 -8.89
N GLU A 189 -11.73 -5.39 -8.38
CA GLU A 189 -11.95 -6.82 -8.33
C GLU A 189 -12.19 -7.37 -9.74
N GLY A 190 -11.54 -8.50 -10.03
CA GLY A 190 -11.68 -9.20 -11.29
C GLY A 190 -10.81 -8.65 -12.43
N ARG A 191 -10.95 -9.30 -13.59
CA ARG A 191 -10.25 -9.03 -14.85
C ARG A 191 -11.27 -8.95 -15.97
N SER A 192 -12.13 -7.96 -15.96
CA SER A 192 -13.16 -7.86 -16.99
C SER A 192 -13.19 -6.49 -17.66
N LYS A 193 -13.56 -6.49 -18.96
CA LYS A 193 -13.89 -5.26 -19.68
C LYS A 193 -14.88 -4.41 -18.87
N GLN A 194 -15.90 -5.07 -18.29
CA GLN A 194 -16.98 -4.38 -17.59
C GLN A 194 -16.49 -3.67 -16.31
N ALA A 195 -15.67 -4.33 -15.50
CA ALA A 195 -15.13 -3.75 -14.27
C ALA A 195 -14.33 -2.47 -14.58
N PHE A 196 -13.42 -2.53 -15.55
CA PHE A 196 -12.61 -1.37 -15.94
C PHE A 196 -13.47 -0.27 -16.59
N LYS A 197 -14.42 -0.64 -17.46
CA LYS A 197 -15.35 0.34 -18.06
C LYS A 197 -16.19 1.06 -17.01
N GLN A 198 -16.77 0.34 -16.05
CA GLN A 198 -17.54 0.93 -14.95
C GLN A 198 -16.70 1.88 -14.09
N TRP A 199 -15.46 1.49 -13.81
CA TRP A 199 -14.55 2.34 -13.08
C TRP A 199 -14.28 3.65 -13.84
N LEU A 200 -13.98 3.61 -15.14
CA LEU A 200 -13.81 4.80 -15.98
C LEU A 200 -15.07 5.66 -15.99
N GLN A 201 -16.23 5.05 -16.16
CA GLN A 201 -17.52 5.75 -16.20
C GLN A 201 -17.93 6.38 -14.86
N SER A 202 -17.43 5.85 -13.74
CA SER A 202 -17.66 6.45 -12.42
C SER A 202 -16.83 7.73 -12.18
N ARG A 203 -15.90 8.05 -13.07
CA ARG A 203 -15.15 9.32 -13.01
C ARG A 203 -15.93 10.45 -13.70
N PRO A 204 -15.80 11.70 -13.22
CA PRO A 204 -16.40 12.86 -13.87
C PRO A 204 -16.01 12.95 -15.35
N LYS A 205 -16.91 13.48 -16.19
CA LYS A 205 -16.61 13.65 -17.61
C LYS A 205 -15.39 14.54 -17.83
N SER A 206 -15.27 15.63 -17.07
CA SER A 206 -14.12 16.55 -17.13
C SER A 206 -12.80 15.85 -16.85
N TRP A 207 -12.76 14.88 -15.91
CA TRP A 207 -11.58 14.08 -15.65
C TRP A 207 -11.29 13.11 -16.79
N ARG A 208 -12.31 12.49 -17.35
CA ARG A 208 -12.13 11.56 -18.47
C ARG A 208 -11.63 12.26 -19.73
N ASP A 209 -12.12 13.46 -20.01
CA ASP A 209 -11.75 14.24 -21.19
C ASP A 209 -10.27 14.69 -21.18
N GLN A 210 -9.63 14.77 -20.00
CA GLN A 210 -8.21 15.15 -19.89
C GLN A 210 -7.24 13.98 -20.07
N ILE A 211 -7.74 12.71 -20.13
CA ILE A 211 -6.88 11.56 -20.34
C ILE A 211 -6.41 11.51 -21.78
N GLU A 212 -5.12 11.62 -21.99
CA GLU A 212 -4.48 11.65 -23.30
C GLU A 212 -4.07 10.25 -23.78
N SER A 213 -3.60 9.40 -22.87
CA SER A 213 -3.15 8.05 -23.24
C SER A 213 -3.36 7.02 -22.13
N ILE A 214 -3.49 5.76 -22.54
CA ILE A 214 -3.62 4.60 -21.65
C ILE A 214 -2.64 3.53 -22.09
N ALA A 215 -1.72 3.18 -21.20
CA ALA A 215 -0.84 2.03 -21.36
C ALA A 215 -1.53 0.77 -20.80
N MET A 216 -1.52 -0.31 -21.57
CA MET A 216 -2.16 -1.57 -21.19
C MET A 216 -1.43 -2.78 -21.74
N ASP A 217 -1.72 -3.95 -21.18
CA ASP A 217 -1.33 -5.22 -21.76
C ASP A 217 -2.14 -5.53 -23.05
N GLY A 218 -1.89 -6.69 -23.66
CA GLY A 218 -2.60 -7.11 -24.87
C GLY A 218 -4.03 -7.59 -24.64
N PHE A 219 -4.62 -7.43 -23.46
CA PHE A 219 -5.97 -7.87 -23.20
C PHE A 219 -7.01 -7.00 -23.93
N THR A 220 -7.71 -7.60 -24.89
CA THR A 220 -8.68 -6.89 -25.74
C THR A 220 -9.83 -6.24 -24.95
N GLY A 221 -10.14 -6.76 -23.77
CA GLY A 221 -11.16 -6.21 -22.88
C GLY A 221 -10.81 -4.81 -22.37
N PHE A 222 -9.57 -4.56 -21.99
CA PHE A 222 -9.12 -3.23 -21.55
C PHE A 222 -9.14 -2.23 -22.72
N LYS A 223 -8.66 -2.67 -23.90
CA LYS A 223 -8.69 -1.83 -25.11
C LYS A 223 -10.13 -1.40 -25.46
N SER A 224 -11.06 -2.35 -25.49
CA SER A 224 -12.46 -2.06 -25.80
C SER A 224 -13.11 -1.14 -24.74
N ALA A 225 -12.83 -1.35 -23.45
CA ALA A 225 -13.31 -0.50 -22.37
C ALA A 225 -12.79 0.93 -22.49
N ALA A 226 -11.49 1.08 -22.80
CA ALA A 226 -10.86 2.38 -23.02
C ALA A 226 -11.45 3.12 -24.22
N GLN A 227 -11.60 2.46 -25.35
CA GLN A 227 -12.18 3.05 -26.57
C GLN A 227 -13.63 3.52 -26.36
N GLU A 228 -14.42 2.78 -25.57
CA GLU A 228 -15.81 3.13 -25.28
C GLU A 228 -15.94 4.27 -24.24
N ALA A 229 -15.06 4.33 -23.25
CA ALA A 229 -15.16 5.29 -22.16
C ALA A 229 -14.31 6.56 -22.34
N LEU A 230 -13.23 6.46 -23.12
CA LEU A 230 -12.23 7.51 -23.39
C LEU A 230 -11.88 7.54 -24.89
N PRO A 231 -12.81 7.85 -25.79
CA PRO A 231 -12.62 7.74 -27.25
C PRO A 231 -11.49 8.64 -27.78
N GLN A 232 -11.14 9.72 -27.06
CA GLN A 232 -10.05 10.62 -27.42
C GLN A 232 -8.67 10.11 -27.00
N ALA A 233 -8.59 9.16 -26.04
CA ALA A 233 -7.33 8.73 -25.48
C ALA A 233 -6.59 7.74 -26.40
N GLN A 234 -5.30 7.94 -26.60
CA GLN A 234 -4.46 7.01 -27.34
C GLN A 234 -4.22 5.75 -26.53
N THR A 235 -4.55 4.58 -27.07
CA THR A 235 -4.19 3.31 -26.45
C THR A 235 -2.74 2.92 -26.83
N VAL A 236 -1.92 2.64 -25.84
CA VAL A 236 -0.50 2.26 -26.00
C VAL A 236 -0.31 0.87 -25.41
N LEU A 237 0.36 0.02 -26.16
CA LEU A 237 0.70 -1.31 -25.67
C LEU A 237 1.92 -1.21 -24.74
N ASP A 238 1.88 -1.85 -23.57
CA ASP A 238 3.00 -1.86 -22.63
C ASP A 238 4.24 -2.50 -23.27
N PRO A 239 5.37 -1.76 -23.34
CA PRO A 239 6.61 -2.27 -23.92
C PRO A 239 7.10 -3.58 -23.31
N PHE A 240 6.88 -3.80 -22.01
CA PHE A 240 7.25 -5.06 -21.37
C PHE A 240 6.53 -6.26 -22.00
N HIS A 241 5.24 -6.13 -22.26
CA HIS A 241 4.44 -7.18 -22.90
C HIS A 241 4.88 -7.41 -24.36
N VAL A 242 5.22 -6.36 -25.09
CA VAL A 242 5.78 -6.48 -26.46
C VAL A 242 7.08 -7.28 -26.45
N VAL A 243 8.01 -6.92 -25.58
CA VAL A 243 9.30 -7.63 -25.43
C VAL A 243 9.09 -9.07 -25.00
N ARG A 244 8.16 -9.33 -24.09
CA ARG A 244 7.79 -10.69 -23.64
C ARG A 244 7.24 -11.53 -24.79
N TRP A 245 6.37 -10.98 -25.63
CA TRP A 245 5.85 -11.67 -26.82
C TRP A 245 6.95 -11.97 -27.82
N ALA A 246 7.79 -11.00 -28.14
CA ALA A 246 8.95 -11.19 -29.02
C ALA A 246 9.86 -12.31 -28.49
N SER A 247 10.13 -12.31 -27.18
CA SER A 247 10.92 -13.34 -26.50
C SER A 247 10.29 -14.74 -26.60
N ASN A 248 8.96 -14.82 -26.42
CA ASN A 248 8.24 -16.10 -26.57
C ASN A 248 8.28 -16.61 -28.01
N MET A 249 8.04 -15.73 -29.00
CA MET A 249 8.15 -16.07 -30.41
C MET A 249 9.54 -16.56 -30.79
N LEU A 250 10.58 -15.89 -30.28
CA LEU A 250 11.96 -16.30 -30.49
C LEU A 250 12.24 -17.70 -29.92
N ASP A 251 11.73 -17.99 -28.72
CA ASP A 251 11.89 -19.33 -28.12
C ASP A 251 11.07 -20.41 -28.87
N GLU A 252 9.92 -20.07 -29.41
CA GLU A 252 9.15 -20.98 -30.27
C GLU A 252 9.88 -21.26 -31.59
N CYS A 253 10.43 -20.24 -32.25
CA CYS A 253 11.27 -20.41 -33.43
C CYS A 253 12.48 -21.31 -33.12
N ARG A 254 13.19 -21.07 -32.03
CA ARG A 254 14.31 -21.89 -31.59
C ARG A 254 13.90 -23.36 -31.44
N ARG A 255 12.77 -23.61 -30.77
CA ARG A 255 12.25 -24.99 -30.57
C ARG A 255 11.84 -25.66 -31.87
N ARG A 256 11.22 -24.92 -32.81
CA ARG A 256 10.87 -25.40 -34.11
C ARG A 256 12.10 -25.80 -34.91
N VAL A 257 13.07 -24.90 -35.05
CA VAL A 257 14.33 -25.16 -35.76
C VAL A 257 15.07 -26.37 -35.17
N GLN A 258 15.11 -26.49 -33.85
CA GLN A 258 15.70 -27.65 -33.18
C GLN A 258 14.99 -28.97 -33.54
N HIS A 259 13.66 -28.94 -33.60
CA HIS A 259 12.87 -30.09 -34.00
C HIS A 259 13.09 -30.46 -35.48
N ASP A 260 13.11 -29.46 -36.37
CA ASP A 260 13.29 -29.64 -37.80
C ASP A 260 14.68 -30.24 -38.12
N ILE A 261 15.72 -29.82 -37.39
CA ILE A 261 17.08 -30.34 -37.58
C ILE A 261 17.27 -31.73 -36.98
N LEU A 262 16.68 -32.01 -35.80
CA LEU A 262 16.98 -33.21 -35.02
C LEU A 262 15.87 -34.28 -35.10
N GLY A 263 14.73 -33.98 -35.70
CA GLY A 263 13.55 -34.88 -35.74
C GLY A 263 12.97 -35.19 -34.38
N ARG A 264 13.39 -34.46 -33.32
CA ARG A 264 13.01 -34.69 -31.91
C ARG A 264 13.08 -33.47 -31.06
N ARG A 265 12.48 -33.52 -29.89
CA ARG A 265 12.63 -32.50 -28.86
C ARG A 265 14.12 -32.42 -28.38
N GLY A 266 14.65 -31.22 -28.22
CA GLY A 266 16.03 -30.96 -27.81
C GLY A 266 16.42 -31.62 -26.50
N ARG A 267 17.68 -32.07 -26.41
CA ARG A 267 18.31 -32.67 -25.23
C ARG A 267 19.47 -31.77 -24.74
N LYS A 268 19.94 -32.05 -23.52
CA LYS A 268 20.97 -31.25 -22.81
C LYS A 268 22.22 -30.90 -23.64
N ASN A 269 22.62 -31.77 -24.56
CA ASN A 269 23.85 -31.59 -25.36
C ASN A 269 23.58 -31.00 -26.74
N ASP A 270 22.34 -30.72 -27.11
CA ASP A 270 22.02 -30.13 -28.42
C ASP A 270 22.38 -28.63 -28.42
N PRO A 271 23.00 -28.11 -29.48
CA PRO A 271 23.48 -26.72 -29.54
C PRO A 271 22.41 -25.67 -29.16
N LEU A 272 21.21 -25.81 -29.70
CA LEU A 272 20.12 -24.88 -29.45
C LEU A 272 19.41 -25.08 -28.10
N TYR A 273 19.67 -26.19 -27.38
CA TYR A 273 18.99 -26.46 -26.12
C TYR A 273 19.37 -25.45 -25.03
N LYS A 274 20.61 -25.04 -24.94
CA LYS A 274 21.12 -24.08 -23.97
C LYS A 274 21.10 -22.64 -24.45
N SER A 275 20.81 -22.39 -25.73
CA SER A 275 20.91 -21.05 -26.33
C SER A 275 19.77 -20.11 -25.97
N ARG A 276 18.67 -20.58 -25.34
CA ARG A 276 17.52 -19.72 -24.97
C ARG A 276 17.94 -18.47 -24.23
N ARG A 277 18.76 -18.62 -23.18
CA ARG A 277 19.21 -17.47 -22.37
C ARG A 277 20.07 -16.51 -23.20
N THR A 278 20.97 -17.04 -24.00
CA THR A 278 21.82 -16.25 -24.89
C THR A 278 21.00 -15.42 -25.89
N LEU A 279 20.02 -16.07 -26.55
CA LEU A 279 19.12 -15.40 -27.51
C LEU A 279 18.25 -14.31 -26.89
N LEU A 280 17.87 -14.47 -25.62
CA LEU A 280 17.04 -13.49 -24.89
C LEU A 280 17.87 -12.43 -24.15
N THR A 281 19.21 -12.51 -24.21
CA THR A 281 20.11 -11.55 -23.54
C THR A 281 20.49 -10.45 -24.52
N ARG A 282 20.40 -9.20 -24.08
CA ARG A 282 20.87 -8.05 -24.86
C ARG A 282 22.34 -8.22 -25.24
N ILE A 283 22.69 -7.93 -26.47
CA ILE A 283 24.04 -8.14 -27.02
C ILE A 283 25.15 -7.50 -26.18
N SER A 284 24.88 -6.34 -25.55
CA SER A 284 25.83 -5.64 -24.68
C SER A 284 26.15 -6.40 -23.38
N TYR A 285 25.31 -7.38 -22.98
CA TYR A 285 25.50 -8.21 -21.80
C TYR A 285 25.98 -9.62 -22.11
N LEU A 286 26.20 -9.93 -23.41
CA LEU A 286 26.77 -11.22 -23.80
C LEU A 286 28.27 -11.21 -23.61
N SER A 287 28.82 -12.32 -23.09
CA SER A 287 30.25 -12.59 -23.12
C SER A 287 30.73 -12.75 -24.55
N ASP A 288 31.99 -12.50 -24.81
CA ASP A 288 32.56 -12.62 -26.15
C ASP A 288 32.48 -14.04 -26.75
N ALA A 289 32.46 -15.05 -25.88
CA ALA A 289 32.22 -16.44 -26.27
C ALA A 289 30.76 -16.68 -26.76
N ASN A 290 29.79 -15.89 -26.28
CA ASN A 290 28.39 -15.99 -26.67
C ASN A 290 27.99 -15.03 -27.81
N LYS A 291 28.88 -14.17 -28.24
CA LYS A 291 28.68 -13.27 -29.39
C LYS A 291 29.12 -13.89 -30.72
N LYS A 292 29.99 -14.93 -30.64
CA LYS A 292 30.43 -15.77 -31.76
C LYS A 292 29.41 -16.91 -32.01
#